data_0b1e571b71c3dfa4a429cd740e72403e
#
_entry.id   0b1e571b71c3dfa4a429cd740e72403e
#
_cell.length_a   1.000
_cell.length_b   1.000
_cell.length_c   1.000
_cell.angle_alpha   90.00
_cell.angle_beta   90.00
_cell.angle_gamma   90.00
#
_symmetry.space_group_name_H-M   'P 1'
#
loop_
_entity.id
_entity.type
_entity.pdbx_description
1 polymer ?
#
loop_
_entity_poly.entity_id
_entity_poly.type
_entity_poly.pdbx_seq_one_letter_code
_entity_poly.pdbx_strand_id
1 'polypeptide(L)'
;MNWRPLGNIKTLTLWLAFTLFLAHPTKQNPLTTTGADDTSTPQSFYYTAGVVEFRPAQNVPNALADNLAGYLEILSSEAAKATDIIVFPEGTLNTIDTATFVPDPTVELETTPCLLGNTSDYSDFLVQLSCAAREARKYVVINLTERAKCIVSKDDPRPCASNGINIFNTNVVFDREGQVISRYRKWNLYGEPKNTTYYTELEFFNTDFGVVFAHFIGFDILFYKPSQWLINLGHTDLIFPSMWFSQLPFLTSVQFQQSWAYKNDVNLLAAGASLPAIGSTGTGIYAGRAGPLLTVMNTGEGERRIYVARVPKKMFNNLSEQPVTAVTETVAQPHVATKRLNEADILLKRDYLDQYESILVDLKSASGRAQHTVCHKSFCCDFELQWHQLTAAGAGQYYSYRLGAYEGMRDEPGAERSNAIRNCAVFTCIGDDIADCGRTFPADVVQQPQIAFDRIVIDVDLQMGYPQLLMWNSLRDDLKPLAVNEFEWEEYEVLVDLVIMRHARYTLNTTTDNLLAFSLYGNYFDGLGFIDRPGTSFPPTSRPTTVDPNGGDGAGVLLQPIIMIWTLFGLLRVVV
;
A
#
# COMPACT_ATOMS: atom_id res chain seq x y z
N MET A 1 15.97 -26.88 76.78
CA MET A 1 14.59 -27.40 76.62
C MET A 1 14.51 -28.21 75.34
N ASN A 2 14.18 -29.46 75.57
CA ASN A 2 14.06 -30.56 74.58
C ASN A 2 13.24 -30.25 73.35
N TRP A 3 13.71 -30.79 72.22
CA TRP A 3 12.84 -31.41 71.24
C TRP A 3 13.56 -32.48 70.45
N ARG A 4 12.98 -33.67 70.42
CA ARG A 4 13.39 -34.89 69.73
C ARG A 4 12.61 -35.05 68.39
N PRO A 5 13.12 -35.87 67.46
CA PRO A 5 12.61 -36.02 66.11
C PRO A 5 11.65 -37.22 65.93
N LEU A 6 10.81 -37.11 64.89
CA LEU A 6 10.06 -38.23 64.26
C LEU A 6 9.87 -37.85 62.78
N GLY A 7 9.96 -38.66 61.81
CA GLY A 7 10.05 -40.07 61.60
C GLY A 7 10.10 -40.32 60.09
N ASN A 8 10.62 -41.46 59.71
CA ASN A 8 10.80 -41.99 58.35
C ASN A 8 9.54 -41.99 57.47
N ILE A 9 9.68 -41.53 56.20
CA ILE A 9 8.79 -41.94 55.13
C ILE A 9 9.64 -42.54 54.01
N LYS A 10 9.25 -43.77 53.64
CA LYS A 10 9.88 -44.69 52.72
C LYS A 10 9.93 -44.16 51.28
N THR A 11 11.10 -44.24 50.70
CA THR A 11 11.36 -44.18 49.26
C THR A 11 10.55 -45.22 48.50
N LEU A 12 9.67 -44.75 47.59
CA LEU A 12 9.00 -45.61 46.60
C LEU A 12 9.74 -45.39 45.27
N THR A 13 10.55 -46.38 44.91
CA THR A 13 11.24 -46.45 43.60
C THR A 13 10.25 -46.90 42.54
N LEU A 14 9.91 -46.00 41.61
CA LEU A 14 9.11 -46.31 40.43
C LEU A 14 10.08 -46.64 39.29
N TRP A 15 10.04 -47.90 38.83
CA TRP A 15 10.74 -48.35 37.63
C TRP A 15 9.94 -47.89 36.38
N LEU A 16 10.51 -46.96 35.58
CA LEU A 16 10.03 -46.65 34.23
C LEU A 16 10.76 -47.59 33.25
N ALA A 17 10.01 -48.54 32.69
CA ALA A 17 10.48 -49.37 31.59
C ALA A 17 10.52 -48.52 30.30
N PHE A 18 11.72 -48.25 29.78
CA PHE A 18 11.94 -47.69 28.45
C PHE A 18 11.76 -48.83 27.42
N THR A 19 10.64 -48.84 26.73
CA THR A 19 10.48 -49.61 25.49
C THR A 19 11.04 -48.81 24.32
N LEU A 20 12.19 -49.25 23.80
CA LEU A 20 12.73 -48.79 22.52
C LEU A 20 11.79 -49.25 21.39
N PHE A 21 11.07 -48.30 20.79
CA PHE A 21 10.46 -48.50 19.48
C PHE A 21 11.52 -48.22 18.42
N LEU A 22 12.01 -49.26 17.78
CA LEU A 22 12.78 -49.17 16.54
C LEU A 22 11.85 -48.68 15.44
N ALA A 23 11.94 -47.40 15.10
CA ALA A 23 11.28 -46.84 13.93
C ALA A 23 11.95 -47.35 12.66
N HIS A 24 11.25 -48.14 11.89
CA HIS A 24 11.60 -48.46 10.51
C HIS A 24 11.41 -47.21 9.65
N PRO A 25 12.30 -46.91 8.70
CA PRO A 25 12.07 -45.81 7.76
C PRO A 25 10.94 -46.21 6.81
N THR A 26 9.78 -45.61 7.00
CA THR A 26 8.70 -45.67 6.00
C THR A 26 9.15 -44.89 4.78
N LYS A 27 9.30 -45.58 3.65
CA LYS A 27 9.42 -44.96 2.33
C LYS A 27 8.24 -44.04 2.15
N GLN A 28 8.50 -42.73 2.09
CA GLN A 28 7.55 -41.75 1.58
C GLN A 28 7.28 -42.09 0.12
N ASN A 29 6.07 -42.49 -0.20
CA ASN A 29 5.58 -42.57 -1.56
C ASN A 29 5.55 -41.11 -2.13
N PRO A 30 5.89 -40.91 -3.40
CA PRO A 30 5.71 -39.61 -4.02
C PRO A 30 4.20 -39.29 -3.99
N LEU A 31 3.88 -38.07 -3.54
CA LEU A 31 2.52 -37.53 -3.60
C LEU A 31 2.02 -37.64 -5.05
N THR A 32 1.07 -38.52 -5.28
CA THR A 32 0.24 -38.48 -6.48
C THR A 32 -0.64 -37.24 -6.38
N THR A 33 -0.42 -36.30 -7.27
CA THR A 33 -1.30 -35.15 -7.52
C THR A 33 -2.64 -35.68 -8.07
N THR A 34 -3.56 -35.92 -7.18
CA THR A 34 -4.98 -36.01 -7.57
C THR A 34 -5.57 -34.62 -7.40
N GLY A 35 -6.12 -34.06 -8.48
CA GLY A 35 -6.78 -32.76 -8.48
C GLY A 35 -7.95 -32.76 -7.48
N ALA A 36 -7.68 -32.20 -6.32
CA ALA A 36 -8.69 -31.76 -5.37
C ALA A 36 -8.62 -30.24 -5.33
N ASP A 37 -9.75 -29.57 -5.20
CA ASP A 37 -9.86 -28.13 -5.00
C ASP A 37 -8.87 -27.68 -3.89
N ASP A 38 -7.77 -27.04 -4.31
CA ASP A 38 -6.69 -26.62 -3.42
C ASP A 38 -7.05 -25.27 -2.77
N THR A 39 -8.27 -25.17 -2.22
CA THR A 39 -8.71 -23.98 -1.48
C THR A 39 -8.02 -23.94 -0.12
N SER A 40 -7.47 -22.77 0.22
CA SER A 40 -6.83 -22.58 1.51
C SER A 40 -7.84 -22.72 2.66
N THR A 41 -7.37 -23.21 3.80
CA THR A 41 -8.14 -23.39 5.04
C THR A 41 -7.59 -22.48 6.14
N PRO A 42 -8.29 -22.30 7.28
CA PRO A 42 -7.73 -21.54 8.40
C PRO A 42 -6.37 -22.05 8.90
N GLN A 43 -6.10 -23.34 8.74
CA GLN A 43 -4.85 -23.99 9.15
C GLN A 43 -3.74 -23.90 8.09
N SER A 44 -4.04 -23.49 6.86
CA SER A 44 -3.03 -23.28 5.83
C SER A 44 -2.12 -22.12 6.19
N PHE A 45 -0.80 -22.28 6.01
CA PHE A 45 0.19 -21.20 6.24
C PHE A 45 0.11 -20.08 5.21
N TYR A 46 -0.51 -20.34 4.08
CA TYR A 46 -0.63 -19.45 2.93
C TYR A 46 -2.08 -19.42 2.46
N TYR A 47 -2.40 -18.35 1.76
CA TYR A 47 -3.55 -18.27 0.85
C TYR A 47 -3.05 -17.87 -0.54
N THR A 48 -3.83 -18.12 -1.57
CA THR A 48 -3.47 -17.77 -2.95
C THR A 48 -4.28 -16.57 -3.39
N ALA A 49 -3.58 -15.47 -3.70
CA ALA A 49 -4.19 -14.22 -4.16
C ALA A 49 -3.94 -13.98 -5.65
N GLY A 50 -4.96 -13.48 -6.35
CA GLY A 50 -4.87 -12.93 -7.68
C GLY A 50 -5.09 -11.42 -7.65
N VAL A 51 -4.21 -10.66 -8.29
CA VAL A 51 -4.38 -9.22 -8.54
C VAL A 51 -4.40 -8.96 -10.03
N VAL A 52 -5.28 -8.08 -10.46
CA VAL A 52 -5.53 -7.84 -11.87
C VAL A 52 -4.92 -6.52 -12.32
N GLU A 53 -4.15 -6.56 -13.40
CA GLU A 53 -3.81 -5.40 -14.22
C GLU A 53 -4.84 -5.33 -15.34
N PHE A 54 -5.61 -4.23 -15.44
CA PHE A 54 -6.75 -4.18 -16.35
C PHE A 54 -6.82 -2.90 -17.18
N ARG A 55 -6.74 -3.06 -18.52
CA ARG A 55 -6.97 -1.99 -19.48
C ARG A 55 -8.48 -1.86 -19.77
N PRO A 56 -9.15 -0.82 -19.27
CA PRO A 56 -10.56 -0.61 -19.55
C PRO A 56 -10.78 -0.10 -20.97
N ALA A 57 -11.89 -0.49 -21.57
CA ALA A 57 -12.47 0.25 -22.67
C ALA A 57 -13.05 1.56 -22.14
N GLN A 58 -12.66 2.68 -22.74
CA GLN A 58 -13.08 4.02 -22.33
C GLN A 58 -13.52 4.82 -23.56
N ASN A 59 -14.52 5.69 -23.37
CA ASN A 59 -15.01 6.61 -24.42
C ASN A 59 -15.43 5.92 -25.72
N VAL A 60 -15.88 4.66 -25.63
CA VAL A 60 -16.41 3.89 -26.76
C VAL A 60 -17.82 3.38 -26.46
N PRO A 61 -18.67 3.20 -27.49
CA PRO A 61 -19.95 2.54 -27.30
C PRO A 61 -19.76 1.16 -26.66
N ASN A 62 -20.62 0.79 -25.73
CA ASN A 62 -20.60 -0.50 -25.05
C ASN A 62 -19.35 -0.74 -24.14
N ALA A 63 -18.64 0.29 -23.70
CA ALA A 63 -17.49 0.16 -22.82
C ALA A 63 -17.76 -0.73 -21.60
N LEU A 64 -18.91 -0.56 -20.94
CA LEU A 64 -19.30 -1.41 -19.80
C LEU A 64 -19.38 -2.89 -20.17
N ALA A 65 -20.00 -3.22 -21.31
CA ALA A 65 -20.14 -4.62 -21.74
C ALA A 65 -18.78 -5.25 -22.07
N ASP A 66 -17.88 -4.50 -22.71
CA ASP A 66 -16.52 -4.96 -23.00
C ASP A 66 -15.68 -5.14 -21.72
N ASN A 67 -15.78 -4.20 -20.78
CA ASN A 67 -15.09 -4.31 -19.49
C ASN A 67 -15.62 -5.50 -18.67
N LEU A 68 -16.94 -5.66 -18.60
CA LEU A 68 -17.57 -6.80 -17.93
C LEU A 68 -17.12 -8.13 -18.54
N ALA A 69 -17.13 -8.24 -19.88
CA ALA A 69 -16.65 -9.44 -20.57
C ALA A 69 -15.20 -9.78 -20.17
N GLY A 70 -14.31 -8.78 -20.12
CA GLY A 70 -12.94 -8.98 -19.67
C GLY A 70 -12.81 -9.42 -18.20
N TYR A 71 -13.66 -8.91 -17.31
CA TYR A 71 -13.71 -9.36 -15.89
C TYR A 71 -14.16 -10.82 -15.81
N LEU A 72 -15.22 -11.20 -16.54
CA LEU A 72 -15.74 -12.56 -16.56
C LEU A 72 -14.74 -13.55 -17.18
N GLU A 73 -14.02 -13.14 -18.23
CA GLU A 73 -12.95 -13.93 -18.83
C GLU A 73 -11.83 -14.21 -17.82
N ILE A 74 -11.39 -13.18 -17.07
CA ILE A 74 -10.37 -13.34 -16.02
C ILE A 74 -10.87 -14.29 -14.93
N LEU A 75 -12.11 -14.12 -14.44
CA LEU A 75 -12.67 -14.96 -13.39
C LEU A 75 -12.79 -16.44 -13.80
N SER A 76 -12.99 -16.71 -15.08
CA SER A 76 -13.07 -18.08 -15.64
C SER A 76 -11.73 -18.66 -16.09
N SER A 77 -10.64 -17.88 -16.02
CA SER A 77 -9.31 -18.29 -16.50
C SER A 77 -8.69 -19.41 -15.65
N GLU A 78 -7.76 -20.18 -16.23
CA GLU A 78 -7.01 -21.21 -15.50
C GLU A 78 -6.23 -20.62 -14.32
N ALA A 79 -5.64 -19.43 -14.49
CA ALA A 79 -4.90 -18.77 -13.41
C ALA A 79 -5.81 -18.40 -12.21
N ALA A 80 -7.06 -18.03 -12.48
CA ALA A 80 -8.04 -17.73 -11.42
C ALA A 80 -8.46 -18.97 -10.63
N LYS A 81 -8.42 -20.15 -11.23
CA LYS A 81 -8.83 -21.41 -10.53
C LYS A 81 -8.02 -21.68 -9.28
N ALA A 82 -6.73 -21.36 -9.28
CA ALA A 82 -5.83 -21.58 -8.16
C ALA A 82 -5.98 -20.56 -7.01
N THR A 83 -6.76 -19.49 -7.18
CA THR A 83 -6.86 -18.41 -6.20
C THR A 83 -7.93 -18.65 -5.15
N ASP A 84 -7.77 -18.04 -3.97
CA ASP A 84 -8.79 -17.90 -2.94
C ASP A 84 -9.53 -16.58 -3.06
N ILE A 85 -8.78 -15.53 -3.45
CA ILE A 85 -9.28 -14.17 -3.59
C ILE A 85 -8.73 -13.53 -4.87
N ILE A 86 -9.55 -12.75 -5.56
CA ILE A 86 -9.18 -11.99 -6.77
C ILE A 86 -9.56 -10.52 -6.57
N VAL A 87 -8.62 -9.63 -6.87
CA VAL A 87 -8.79 -8.17 -6.72
C VAL A 87 -8.69 -7.51 -8.09
N PHE A 88 -9.74 -6.77 -8.46
CA PHE A 88 -9.79 -5.94 -9.67
C PHE A 88 -9.45 -4.48 -9.36
N PRO A 89 -8.92 -3.71 -10.33
CA PRO A 89 -8.45 -2.35 -10.09
C PRO A 89 -9.57 -1.31 -10.02
N GLU A 90 -9.18 -0.11 -9.59
CA GLU A 90 -10.03 1.08 -9.48
C GLU A 90 -10.44 1.62 -10.87
N GLY A 91 -11.74 1.99 -10.99
CA GLY A 91 -12.24 2.81 -12.10
C GLY A 91 -12.21 2.14 -13.48
N THR A 92 -12.16 0.82 -13.55
CA THR A 92 -11.99 0.08 -14.82
C THR A 92 -13.25 -0.67 -15.29
N LEU A 93 -14.34 -0.63 -14.55
CA LEU A 93 -15.56 -1.38 -14.87
C LEU A 93 -16.62 -0.49 -15.52
N ASN A 94 -17.15 0.50 -14.80
CA ASN A 94 -18.28 1.32 -15.19
C ASN A 94 -18.03 2.81 -14.95
N THR A 95 -18.94 3.65 -15.43
CA THR A 95 -18.88 5.11 -15.36
C THR A 95 -20.04 5.69 -14.55
N ILE A 96 -20.11 7.02 -14.41
CA ILE A 96 -21.22 7.72 -13.77
C ILE A 96 -22.55 7.42 -14.47
N ASP A 97 -22.55 7.37 -15.81
CA ASP A 97 -23.76 7.10 -16.60
C ASP A 97 -24.30 5.68 -16.42
N THR A 98 -23.45 4.77 -15.99
CA THR A 98 -23.78 3.36 -15.76
C THR A 98 -23.70 2.98 -14.28
N ALA A 99 -23.78 3.96 -13.38
CA ALA A 99 -23.72 3.72 -11.93
C ALA A 99 -24.87 2.82 -11.46
N THR A 100 -24.57 1.94 -10.51
CA THR A 100 -25.52 0.97 -9.94
C THR A 100 -25.75 1.19 -8.45
N PHE A 101 -26.90 0.77 -7.93
CA PHE A 101 -27.03 0.54 -6.51
C PHE A 101 -26.19 -0.66 -6.08
N VAL A 102 -25.75 -0.64 -4.84
CA VAL A 102 -24.94 -1.71 -4.23
C VAL A 102 -25.61 -2.09 -2.90
N PRO A 103 -25.76 -3.38 -2.59
CA PRO A 103 -26.24 -3.80 -1.28
C PRO A 103 -25.39 -3.22 -0.15
N ASP A 104 -26.03 -2.77 0.90
CA ASP A 104 -25.34 -2.35 2.13
C ASP A 104 -25.24 -3.56 3.07
N PRO A 105 -24.06 -4.17 3.24
CA PRO A 105 -23.92 -5.39 4.04
C PRO A 105 -24.20 -5.18 5.54
N THR A 106 -24.29 -3.92 6.00
CA THR A 106 -24.65 -3.59 7.39
C THR A 106 -26.16 -3.54 7.63
N VAL A 107 -26.94 -3.37 6.57
CA VAL A 107 -28.41 -3.22 6.61
C VAL A 107 -29.10 -4.35 5.85
N GLU A 108 -28.62 -4.64 4.66
CA GLU A 108 -29.16 -5.68 3.77
C GLU A 108 -28.33 -6.96 3.95
N LEU A 109 -28.45 -7.55 5.15
CA LEU A 109 -27.71 -8.75 5.52
C LEU A 109 -27.99 -9.89 4.55
N GLU A 110 -26.95 -10.66 4.21
CA GLU A 110 -27.04 -11.87 3.38
C GLU A 110 -27.54 -11.62 1.94
N THR A 111 -27.34 -10.40 1.39
CA THR A 111 -27.79 -10.12 0.03
C THR A 111 -26.85 -10.70 -1.01
N THR A 112 -27.37 -11.63 -1.80
CA THR A 112 -26.70 -12.24 -2.96
C THR A 112 -27.39 -11.77 -4.25
N PRO A 113 -26.86 -10.77 -4.98
CA PRO A 113 -27.52 -10.24 -6.19
C PRO A 113 -27.85 -11.32 -7.21
N CYS A 114 -26.98 -12.33 -7.38
CA CYS A 114 -27.19 -13.46 -8.27
C CYS A 114 -28.50 -14.24 -8.01
N LEU A 115 -29.02 -14.24 -6.78
CA LEU A 115 -30.21 -14.99 -6.39
C LEU A 115 -31.51 -14.17 -6.42
N LEU A 116 -31.41 -12.86 -6.60
CA LEU A 116 -32.58 -11.97 -6.53
C LEU A 116 -33.36 -11.89 -7.86
N GLY A 117 -32.78 -12.37 -8.96
CA GLY A 117 -33.41 -12.32 -10.28
C GLY A 117 -33.67 -10.90 -10.78
N ASN A 118 -34.57 -10.76 -11.76
CA ASN A 118 -34.89 -9.49 -12.41
C ASN A 118 -35.75 -8.51 -11.55
N THR A 119 -35.93 -8.77 -10.27
CA THR A 119 -36.74 -7.96 -9.37
C THR A 119 -35.94 -6.99 -8.53
N SER A 120 -34.60 -7.01 -8.67
CA SER A 120 -33.70 -6.14 -7.90
C SER A 120 -33.46 -4.79 -8.58
N ASP A 121 -33.21 -3.76 -7.79
CA ASP A 121 -32.76 -2.44 -8.25
C ASP A 121 -31.30 -2.42 -8.72
N TYR A 122 -30.62 -3.58 -8.67
CA TYR A 122 -29.21 -3.72 -9.05
C TYR A 122 -29.06 -3.90 -10.55
N SER A 123 -28.03 -3.27 -11.14
CA SER A 123 -27.75 -3.39 -12.56
C SER A 123 -27.28 -4.82 -12.92
N ASP A 124 -27.62 -5.27 -14.13
CA ASP A 124 -27.29 -6.62 -14.61
C ASP A 124 -25.83 -6.99 -14.47
N PHE A 125 -24.91 -6.04 -14.67
CA PHE A 125 -23.48 -6.33 -14.53
C PHE A 125 -23.07 -6.69 -13.08
N LEU A 126 -23.71 -6.07 -12.07
CA LEU A 126 -23.46 -6.42 -10.67
C LEU A 126 -23.99 -7.82 -10.34
N VAL A 127 -25.18 -8.16 -10.88
CA VAL A 127 -25.77 -9.49 -10.77
C VAL A 127 -24.85 -10.53 -11.42
N GLN A 128 -24.37 -10.27 -12.63
CA GLN A 128 -23.47 -11.18 -13.35
C GLN A 128 -22.14 -11.40 -12.60
N LEU A 129 -21.55 -10.37 -11.99
CA LEU A 129 -20.33 -10.50 -11.21
C LEU A 129 -20.56 -11.28 -9.89
N SER A 130 -21.70 -11.08 -9.23
CA SER A 130 -22.12 -11.91 -8.09
C SER A 130 -22.26 -13.39 -8.50
N CYS A 131 -22.86 -13.67 -9.66
CA CYS A 131 -22.99 -15.03 -10.19
C CYS A 131 -21.62 -15.63 -10.54
N ALA A 132 -20.73 -14.83 -11.15
CA ALA A 132 -19.39 -15.30 -11.51
C ALA A 132 -18.54 -15.61 -10.27
N ALA A 133 -18.61 -14.81 -9.22
CA ALA A 133 -17.94 -15.08 -7.93
C ALA A 133 -18.45 -16.40 -7.32
N ARG A 134 -19.77 -16.61 -7.35
CA ARG A 134 -20.43 -17.84 -6.88
C ARG A 134 -20.04 -19.07 -7.71
N GLU A 135 -20.03 -18.96 -9.03
CA GLU A 135 -19.65 -20.04 -9.94
C GLU A 135 -18.18 -20.43 -9.75
N ALA A 136 -17.31 -19.42 -9.71
CA ALA A 136 -15.87 -19.60 -9.46
C ALA A 136 -15.57 -20.06 -8.02
N ARG A 137 -16.50 -19.88 -7.07
CA ARG A 137 -16.31 -20.12 -5.62
C ARG A 137 -15.10 -19.36 -5.05
N LYS A 138 -14.97 -18.08 -5.38
CA LYS A 138 -13.85 -17.21 -4.98
C LYS A 138 -14.36 -15.98 -4.24
N TYR A 139 -13.51 -15.44 -3.34
CA TYR A 139 -13.68 -14.08 -2.90
C TYR A 139 -13.29 -13.16 -4.07
N VAL A 140 -14.15 -12.23 -4.43
CA VAL A 140 -13.93 -11.30 -5.53
C VAL A 140 -14.12 -9.87 -5.06
N VAL A 141 -13.08 -9.06 -5.22
CA VAL A 141 -13.12 -7.63 -4.92
C VAL A 141 -13.14 -6.87 -6.23
N ILE A 142 -14.19 -6.09 -6.44
CA ILE A 142 -14.31 -5.20 -7.58
C ILE A 142 -14.37 -3.75 -7.11
N ASN A 143 -13.96 -2.83 -7.98
CA ASN A 143 -14.21 -1.41 -7.80
C ASN A 143 -15.20 -0.94 -8.87
N LEU A 144 -16.18 -0.13 -8.48
CA LEU A 144 -17.21 0.38 -9.37
C LEU A 144 -17.66 1.80 -8.99
N THR A 145 -18.38 2.42 -9.92
CA THR A 145 -19.15 3.65 -9.67
C THR A 145 -20.53 3.27 -9.14
N GLU A 146 -20.74 3.58 -7.87
CA GLU A 146 -22.00 3.36 -7.14
C GLU A 146 -22.89 4.58 -7.24
N ARG A 147 -24.21 4.37 -7.35
CA ARG A 147 -25.22 5.39 -7.02
C ARG A 147 -25.96 5.00 -5.76
N ALA A 148 -26.24 5.97 -4.91
CA ALA A 148 -27.01 5.75 -3.69
C ALA A 148 -28.02 6.89 -3.50
N LYS A 149 -29.16 6.59 -2.86
CA LYS A 149 -30.12 7.62 -2.47
C LYS A 149 -29.47 8.56 -1.45
N CYS A 150 -29.58 9.85 -1.71
CA CYS A 150 -29.14 10.85 -0.76
C CYS A 150 -30.25 11.09 0.27
N ILE A 151 -29.90 10.98 1.55
CA ILE A 151 -30.82 11.17 2.65
C ILE A 151 -30.20 12.15 3.64
N VAL A 152 -30.79 13.33 3.77
CA VAL A 152 -30.38 14.28 4.81
C VAL A 152 -30.82 13.75 6.17
N SER A 153 -29.90 13.55 7.07
CA SER A 153 -30.12 13.00 8.40
C SER A 153 -29.30 13.75 9.46
N LYS A 154 -29.42 13.33 10.71
CA LYS A 154 -28.52 13.82 11.77
C LYS A 154 -27.08 13.34 11.58
N ASP A 155 -26.93 12.18 10.97
CA ASP A 155 -25.64 11.55 10.75
C ASP A 155 -24.95 12.09 9.48
N ASP A 156 -25.73 12.60 8.51
CA ASP A 156 -25.22 13.34 7.36
C ASP A 156 -26.14 14.52 7.04
N PRO A 157 -25.83 15.72 7.56
CA PRO A 157 -26.64 16.92 7.38
C PRO A 157 -26.39 17.65 6.05
N ARG A 158 -25.50 17.16 5.21
CA ARG A 158 -25.16 17.79 3.93
C ARG A 158 -26.37 17.80 2.99
N PRO A 159 -26.54 18.87 2.19
CA PRO A 159 -27.66 18.95 1.27
C PRO A 159 -27.48 17.92 0.13
N CYS A 160 -28.58 17.33 -0.26
CA CYS A 160 -28.63 16.46 -1.44
C CYS A 160 -28.58 17.27 -2.74
N ALA A 161 -27.97 16.66 -3.77
CA ALA A 161 -28.12 17.15 -5.14
C ALA A 161 -29.62 17.12 -5.56
N SER A 162 -30.00 17.93 -6.55
CA SER A 162 -31.37 18.09 -6.99
C SER A 162 -32.06 16.80 -7.46
N ASN A 163 -31.27 15.84 -7.94
CA ASN A 163 -31.74 14.51 -8.36
C ASN A 163 -31.88 13.51 -7.20
N GLY A 164 -31.50 13.88 -5.97
CA GLY A 164 -31.55 13.02 -4.79
C GLY A 164 -30.61 11.83 -4.81
N ILE A 165 -29.54 11.86 -5.62
CA ILE A 165 -28.59 10.76 -5.79
C ILE A 165 -27.16 11.23 -5.48
N ASN A 166 -26.45 10.43 -4.70
CA ASN A 166 -25.01 10.52 -4.53
C ASN A 166 -24.32 9.49 -5.42
N ILE A 167 -23.13 9.84 -5.92
CA ILE A 167 -22.27 8.96 -6.73
C ILE A 167 -20.97 8.72 -5.97
N PHE A 168 -20.58 7.45 -5.80
CA PHE A 168 -19.40 7.09 -5.05
C PHE A 168 -18.43 6.25 -5.89
N ASN A 169 -17.15 6.29 -5.51
CA ASN A 169 -16.13 5.35 -5.94
C ASN A 169 -16.07 4.24 -4.89
N THR A 170 -16.47 3.02 -5.26
CA THR A 170 -16.81 1.99 -4.27
C THR A 170 -16.14 0.67 -4.55
N ASN A 171 -15.49 0.09 -3.52
CA ASN A 171 -15.11 -1.32 -3.51
C ASN A 171 -16.29 -2.15 -3.03
N VAL A 172 -16.56 -3.26 -3.72
CA VAL A 172 -17.54 -4.27 -3.36
C VAL A 172 -16.86 -5.62 -3.26
N VAL A 173 -17.13 -6.36 -2.20
CA VAL A 173 -16.56 -7.68 -1.96
C VAL A 173 -17.66 -8.73 -2.02
N PHE A 174 -17.49 -9.70 -2.92
CA PHE A 174 -18.29 -10.91 -2.98
C PHE A 174 -17.57 -12.06 -2.29
N ASP A 175 -18.29 -12.85 -1.53
CA ASP A 175 -17.80 -14.14 -1.02
C ASP A 175 -17.94 -15.27 -2.06
N ARG A 176 -17.64 -16.52 -1.63
CA ARG A 176 -17.72 -17.71 -2.48
C ARG A 176 -19.15 -18.10 -2.90
N GLU A 177 -20.16 -17.54 -2.27
CA GLU A 177 -21.58 -17.71 -2.59
C GLU A 177 -22.11 -16.55 -3.42
N GLY A 178 -21.27 -15.56 -3.75
CA GLY A 178 -21.63 -14.35 -4.49
C GLY A 178 -22.39 -13.33 -3.64
N GLN A 179 -22.40 -13.49 -2.32
CA GLN A 179 -22.98 -12.54 -1.37
C GLN A 179 -22.10 -11.29 -1.27
N VAL A 180 -22.69 -10.12 -1.18
CA VAL A 180 -21.97 -8.88 -0.84
C VAL A 180 -21.71 -8.85 0.65
N ILE A 181 -20.43 -9.00 1.04
CA ILE A 181 -20.02 -9.10 2.45
C ILE A 181 -19.29 -7.85 2.97
N SER A 182 -18.83 -6.97 2.08
CA SER A 182 -18.18 -5.71 2.45
C SER A 182 -18.33 -4.69 1.32
N ARG A 183 -18.40 -3.42 1.70
CA ARG A 183 -18.49 -2.28 0.79
C ARG A 183 -17.77 -1.08 1.41
N TYR A 184 -16.82 -0.48 0.66
CA TYR A 184 -16.09 0.71 1.08
C TYR A 184 -16.22 1.81 0.02
N ARG A 185 -16.56 3.03 0.43
CA ARG A 185 -16.62 4.23 -0.40
C ARG A 185 -15.39 5.09 -0.19
N LYS A 186 -14.68 5.39 -1.27
CA LYS A 186 -13.43 6.15 -1.25
C LYS A 186 -13.58 7.48 -0.52
N TRP A 187 -12.68 7.71 0.42
CA TRP A 187 -12.70 8.90 1.26
C TRP A 187 -11.86 10.04 0.70
N ASN A 188 -10.66 9.75 0.16
CA ASN A 188 -9.77 10.74 -0.42
C ASN A 188 -9.86 10.68 -1.94
N LEU A 189 -10.71 11.55 -2.51
CA LEU A 189 -10.89 11.63 -3.96
C LEU A 189 -9.71 12.32 -4.64
N TYR A 190 -9.44 11.91 -5.89
CA TYR A 190 -8.40 12.47 -6.73
C TYR A 190 -9.00 12.97 -8.05
N GLY A 191 -9.56 14.18 -8.04
CA GLY A 191 -10.15 14.80 -9.23
C GLY A 191 -11.41 14.12 -9.78
N GLU A 192 -11.99 13.21 -9.02
CA GLU A 192 -13.20 12.48 -9.42
C GLU A 192 -14.46 13.29 -9.10
N PRO A 193 -15.39 13.48 -10.05
CA PRO A 193 -16.67 14.16 -9.77
C PRO A 193 -17.63 13.23 -9.01
N LYS A 194 -17.23 12.79 -7.83
CA LYS A 194 -17.95 11.83 -6.97
C LYS A 194 -18.09 12.36 -5.55
N ASN A 195 -18.96 11.76 -4.79
CA ASN A 195 -19.20 12.10 -3.39
C ASN A 195 -18.31 11.27 -2.46
N THR A 196 -18.09 11.77 -1.25
CA THR A 196 -17.57 11.00 -0.11
C THR A 196 -18.68 10.77 0.91
N THR A 197 -18.53 9.80 1.78
CA THR A 197 -19.34 9.63 2.99
C THR A 197 -19.09 10.81 3.95
N TYR A 198 -19.98 11.01 4.93
CA TYR A 198 -19.82 12.08 5.92
C TYR A 198 -18.69 11.80 6.90
N TYR A 199 -18.53 10.52 7.25
CA TYR A 199 -17.41 10.00 8.03
C TYR A 199 -16.63 8.99 7.22
N THR A 200 -15.33 8.82 7.50
CA THR A 200 -14.53 7.76 6.91
C THR A 200 -15.07 6.41 7.32
N GLU A 201 -15.43 5.58 6.35
CA GLU A 201 -15.72 4.17 6.56
C GLU A 201 -14.40 3.42 6.81
N LEU A 202 -14.44 2.43 7.71
CA LEU A 202 -13.31 1.53 8.01
C LEU A 202 -13.80 0.10 7.81
N GLU A 203 -13.64 -0.39 6.59
CA GLU A 203 -14.26 -1.63 6.15
C GLU A 203 -13.26 -2.78 6.13
N PHE A 204 -13.71 -3.91 6.64
CA PHE A 204 -12.97 -5.17 6.65
C PHE A 204 -13.94 -6.35 6.60
N PHE A 205 -13.43 -7.52 6.20
CA PHE A 205 -14.23 -8.75 6.15
C PHE A 205 -13.38 -9.96 6.52
N ASN A 206 -14.07 -11.00 7.04
CA ASN A 206 -13.48 -12.28 7.36
C ASN A 206 -13.59 -13.23 6.17
N THR A 207 -12.62 -14.13 6.04
CA THR A 207 -12.66 -15.20 5.05
C THR A 207 -12.73 -16.57 5.69
N ASP A 208 -13.25 -17.54 4.97
CA ASP A 208 -13.33 -18.95 5.40
C ASP A 208 -11.95 -19.62 5.53
N PHE A 209 -10.93 -19.04 4.91
CA PHE A 209 -9.54 -19.48 5.07
C PHE A 209 -8.78 -18.74 6.20
N GLY A 210 -9.50 -18.02 7.06
CA GLY A 210 -8.98 -17.47 8.31
C GLY A 210 -8.11 -16.22 8.17
N VAL A 211 -8.27 -15.44 7.12
CA VAL A 211 -7.65 -14.13 6.94
C VAL A 211 -8.71 -13.04 7.06
N VAL A 212 -8.37 -11.95 7.75
CA VAL A 212 -9.20 -10.74 7.82
C VAL A 212 -8.57 -9.70 6.90
N PHE A 213 -9.30 -9.31 5.86
CA PHE A 213 -8.88 -8.26 4.96
C PHE A 213 -9.54 -6.93 5.29
N ALA A 214 -8.75 -5.85 5.30
CA ALA A 214 -9.28 -4.50 5.22
C ALA A 214 -9.00 -3.91 3.84
N HIS A 215 -9.77 -2.90 3.39
CA HIS A 215 -9.62 -2.36 2.05
C HIS A 215 -9.81 -0.85 1.98
N PHE A 216 -9.09 -0.23 1.05
CA PHE A 216 -9.15 1.19 0.72
C PHE A 216 -8.83 1.39 -0.78
N ILE A 217 -8.93 2.61 -1.31
CA ILE A 217 -8.88 2.85 -2.76
C ILE A 217 -7.87 3.93 -3.12
N GLY A 218 -6.93 3.62 -4.00
CA GLY A 218 -6.08 4.56 -4.72
C GLY A 218 -5.45 5.63 -3.83
N PHE A 219 -5.88 6.88 -3.96
CA PHE A 219 -5.30 8.03 -3.25
C PHE A 219 -5.38 7.94 -1.71
N ASP A 220 -6.27 7.09 -1.16
CA ASP A 220 -6.38 6.86 0.29
C ASP A 220 -5.06 6.44 0.96
N ILE A 221 -4.18 5.75 0.23
CA ILE A 221 -2.91 5.23 0.75
C ILE A 221 -1.97 6.34 1.29
N LEU A 222 -2.12 7.58 0.80
CA LEU A 222 -1.31 8.73 1.21
C LEU A 222 -1.75 9.37 2.52
N PHE A 223 -2.90 8.97 3.08
CA PHE A 223 -3.52 9.62 4.21
C PHE A 223 -3.60 8.71 5.44
N TYR A 224 -3.76 9.34 6.61
CA TYR A 224 -3.97 8.60 7.84
C TYR A 224 -5.28 7.81 7.80
N LYS A 225 -6.36 8.45 7.32
CA LYS A 225 -7.67 7.83 7.15
C LYS A 225 -7.94 7.53 5.67
N PRO A 226 -8.36 6.32 5.34
CA PRO A 226 -8.57 5.14 6.20
C PRO A 226 -7.30 4.32 6.40
N SER A 227 -6.28 4.41 5.51
CA SER A 227 -5.24 3.41 5.33
C SER A 227 -4.40 3.18 6.60
N GLN A 228 -3.78 4.22 7.13
CA GLN A 228 -2.93 4.09 8.32
C GLN A 228 -3.76 3.81 9.59
N TRP A 229 -5.01 4.25 9.62
CA TRP A 229 -5.90 3.94 10.74
C TRP A 229 -6.25 2.45 10.79
N LEU A 230 -6.52 1.81 9.65
CA LEU A 230 -6.72 0.35 9.57
C LEU A 230 -5.48 -0.41 10.07
N ILE A 231 -4.27 0.04 9.74
CA ILE A 231 -3.03 -0.52 10.29
C ILE A 231 -2.99 -0.41 11.82
N ASN A 232 -3.33 0.76 12.37
CA ASN A 232 -3.32 1.00 13.82
C ASN A 232 -4.39 0.17 14.57
N LEU A 233 -5.43 -0.28 13.87
CA LEU A 233 -6.42 -1.24 14.39
C LEU A 233 -5.93 -2.68 14.33
N GLY A 234 -4.76 -2.95 13.76
CA GLY A 234 -4.12 -4.26 13.72
C GLY A 234 -4.39 -5.08 12.46
N HIS A 235 -4.95 -4.49 11.40
CA HIS A 235 -5.11 -5.19 10.13
C HIS A 235 -3.76 -5.37 9.44
N THR A 236 -3.48 -6.60 9.02
CA THR A 236 -2.20 -7.02 8.39
C THR A 236 -2.34 -7.46 6.94
N ASP A 237 -3.55 -7.63 6.45
CA ASP A 237 -3.84 -8.05 5.08
C ASP A 237 -4.76 -7.00 4.43
N LEU A 238 -4.22 -6.26 3.47
CA LEU A 238 -4.86 -5.08 2.88
C LEU A 238 -5.11 -5.29 1.39
N ILE A 239 -6.26 -4.81 0.94
CA ILE A 239 -6.67 -4.81 -0.47
C ILE A 239 -6.67 -3.39 -0.99
N PHE A 240 -6.00 -3.19 -2.13
CA PHE A 240 -5.71 -1.88 -2.70
C PHE A 240 -6.00 -1.82 -4.22
N PRO A 241 -7.26 -1.70 -4.65
CA PRO A 241 -7.58 -1.29 -6.01
C PRO A 241 -7.10 0.13 -6.27
N SER A 242 -6.42 0.36 -7.40
CA SER A 242 -5.93 1.69 -7.73
C SER A 242 -5.97 2.00 -9.23
N MET A 243 -6.14 3.28 -9.54
CA MET A 243 -5.81 3.92 -10.79
C MET A 243 -4.76 4.99 -10.47
N TRP A 244 -3.49 4.56 -10.43
CA TRP A 244 -2.40 5.36 -9.90
C TRP A 244 -1.62 6.05 -11.02
N PHE A 245 -1.61 7.37 -11.02
CA PHE A 245 -0.84 8.17 -11.98
C PHE A 245 0.57 8.38 -11.47
N SER A 246 1.50 7.58 -11.98
CA SER A 246 2.89 7.57 -11.55
C SER A 246 3.60 8.90 -11.77
N GLN A 247 4.38 9.32 -10.76
CA GLN A 247 5.12 10.57 -10.77
C GLN A 247 6.58 10.33 -10.39
N LEU A 248 7.48 10.91 -11.16
CA LEU A 248 8.91 10.88 -10.87
C LEU A 248 9.33 12.05 -9.97
N PRO A 249 10.25 11.83 -9.06
CA PRO A 249 11.02 10.59 -8.82
C PRO A 249 10.47 9.71 -7.68
N PHE A 250 9.39 10.09 -6.95
CA PHE A 250 9.06 9.47 -5.65
C PHE A 250 7.77 8.67 -5.60
N LEU A 251 6.88 8.83 -6.57
CA LEU A 251 5.51 8.32 -6.50
C LEU A 251 5.12 7.48 -7.73
N THR A 252 6.02 6.61 -8.21
CA THR A 252 5.57 5.55 -9.12
C THR A 252 4.82 4.49 -8.31
N SER A 253 3.86 3.81 -8.94
CA SER A 253 2.94 2.91 -8.24
C SER A 253 3.64 1.81 -7.45
N VAL A 254 4.46 0.99 -8.11
CA VAL A 254 5.14 -0.15 -7.49
C VAL A 254 6.16 0.30 -6.43
N GLN A 255 6.86 1.40 -6.67
CA GLN A 255 7.78 2.03 -5.73
C GLN A 255 7.07 2.37 -4.41
N PHE A 256 5.95 3.07 -4.49
CA PHE A 256 5.20 3.50 -3.31
C PHE A 256 4.53 2.32 -2.60
N GLN A 257 3.91 1.41 -3.35
CA GLN A 257 3.26 0.21 -2.82
C GLN A 257 4.24 -0.65 -2.00
N GLN A 258 5.45 -0.90 -2.53
CA GLN A 258 6.46 -1.70 -1.85
C GLN A 258 6.95 -1.04 -0.55
N SER A 259 7.27 0.24 -0.61
CA SER A 259 7.74 1.01 0.55
C SER A 259 6.69 1.06 1.66
N TRP A 260 5.42 1.29 1.28
CA TRP A 260 4.30 1.35 2.21
C TRP A 260 4.01 -0.01 2.86
N ALA A 261 3.99 -1.09 2.07
CA ALA A 261 3.76 -2.44 2.57
C ALA A 261 4.89 -2.90 3.51
N TYR A 262 6.14 -2.62 3.14
CA TYR A 262 7.32 -2.95 3.95
C TYR A 262 7.31 -2.20 5.28
N LYS A 263 7.06 -0.88 5.26
CA LYS A 263 7.08 -0.04 6.46
C LYS A 263 6.03 -0.47 7.48
N ASN A 264 4.84 -0.80 7.01
CA ASN A 264 3.73 -1.26 7.86
C ASN A 264 3.79 -2.76 8.19
N ASP A 265 4.72 -3.50 7.59
CA ASP A 265 4.86 -4.95 7.68
C ASP A 265 3.55 -5.70 7.40
N VAL A 266 2.88 -5.37 6.29
CA VAL A 266 1.57 -5.91 5.90
C VAL A 266 1.62 -6.63 4.56
N ASN A 267 0.73 -7.60 4.38
CA ASN A 267 0.40 -8.11 3.07
C ASN A 267 -0.46 -7.07 2.33
N LEU A 268 -0.04 -6.67 1.13
CA LEU A 268 -0.77 -5.72 0.30
C LEU A 268 -1.08 -6.36 -1.05
N LEU A 269 -2.37 -6.47 -1.37
CA LEU A 269 -2.88 -6.93 -2.66
C LEU A 269 -3.25 -5.71 -3.50
N ALA A 270 -2.35 -5.26 -4.37
CA ALA A 270 -2.51 -4.07 -5.17
C ALA A 270 -2.89 -4.43 -6.61
N ALA A 271 -4.08 -4.04 -7.06
CA ALA A 271 -4.56 -4.20 -8.42
C ALA A 271 -4.58 -2.85 -9.14
N GLY A 272 -3.98 -2.76 -10.31
CA GLY A 272 -3.74 -1.51 -11.03
C GLY A 272 -4.49 -1.40 -12.36
N ALA A 273 -5.07 -0.23 -12.64
CA ALA A 273 -5.57 0.09 -13.97
C ALA A 273 -4.40 0.17 -14.95
N SER A 274 -4.54 -0.43 -16.14
CA SER A 274 -3.48 -0.56 -17.15
C SER A 274 -3.66 0.43 -18.29
N LEU A 275 -3.26 1.68 -18.06
CA LEU A 275 -3.34 2.81 -18.98
C LEU A 275 -1.99 3.55 -19.06
N PRO A 276 -0.89 2.91 -19.54
CA PRO A 276 0.45 3.51 -19.54
C PRO A 276 0.52 4.86 -20.28
N ALA A 277 -0.29 5.03 -21.32
CA ALA A 277 -0.35 6.29 -22.09
C ALA A 277 -0.75 7.52 -21.25
N ILE A 278 -1.39 7.32 -20.08
CA ILE A 278 -1.71 8.39 -19.13
C ILE A 278 -0.98 8.20 -17.79
N GLY A 279 -0.01 7.28 -17.73
CA GLY A 279 0.82 7.03 -16.57
C GLY A 279 0.20 6.13 -15.50
N SER A 280 -0.94 5.51 -15.78
CA SER A 280 -1.60 4.62 -14.82
C SER A 280 -1.29 3.16 -15.14
N THR A 281 -0.52 2.54 -14.26
CA THR A 281 -0.16 1.12 -14.26
C THR A 281 0.48 0.79 -12.91
N GLY A 282 0.65 -0.48 -12.62
CA GLY A 282 1.38 -0.96 -11.44
C GLY A 282 0.54 -1.81 -10.52
N THR A 283 0.79 -3.10 -10.61
CA THR A 283 0.13 -4.17 -9.88
C THR A 283 1.16 -4.93 -9.07
N GLY A 284 0.83 -5.33 -7.84
CA GLY A 284 1.75 -6.08 -7.01
C GLY A 284 1.10 -6.84 -5.86
N ILE A 285 1.79 -7.87 -5.39
CA ILE A 285 1.49 -8.59 -4.16
C ILE A 285 2.73 -8.50 -3.28
N TYR A 286 2.57 -7.96 -2.08
CA TYR A 286 3.66 -7.70 -1.15
C TYR A 286 3.43 -8.45 0.16
N ALA A 287 4.52 -8.92 0.77
CA ALA A 287 4.51 -9.66 2.03
C ALA A 287 5.22 -8.90 3.17
N GLY A 288 4.97 -7.60 3.26
CA GLY A 288 5.56 -6.73 4.27
C GLY A 288 7.08 -6.67 4.16
N ARG A 289 7.79 -6.94 5.25
CA ARG A 289 9.26 -6.89 5.29
C ARG A 289 9.95 -7.97 4.47
N ALA A 290 9.23 -9.02 4.08
CA ALA A 290 9.75 -10.00 3.13
C ALA A 290 9.83 -9.44 1.69
N GLY A 291 9.22 -8.30 1.43
CA GLY A 291 9.25 -7.63 0.14
C GLY A 291 8.16 -8.11 -0.83
N PRO A 292 8.33 -7.84 -2.12
CA PRO A 292 7.35 -8.20 -3.12
C PRO A 292 7.39 -9.70 -3.44
N LEU A 293 6.22 -10.32 -3.55
CA LEU A 293 6.06 -11.67 -4.12
C LEU A 293 5.95 -11.61 -5.64
N LEU A 294 5.31 -10.55 -6.16
CA LEU A 294 5.31 -10.17 -7.57
C LEU A 294 5.06 -8.67 -7.73
N THR A 295 5.57 -8.09 -8.81
CA THR A 295 5.30 -6.71 -9.21
C THR A 295 5.29 -6.59 -10.73
N VAL A 296 4.43 -5.74 -11.23
CA VAL A 296 4.27 -5.45 -12.66
C VAL A 296 4.14 -3.95 -12.86
N MET A 297 4.96 -3.40 -13.77
CA MET A 297 4.81 -2.06 -14.35
C MET A 297 4.70 -2.22 -15.86
N ASN A 298 3.50 -2.03 -16.39
CA ASN A 298 3.29 -2.12 -17.83
C ASN A 298 3.69 -0.79 -18.50
N THR A 299 4.55 -0.88 -19.50
CA THR A 299 5.06 0.28 -20.27
C THR A 299 4.62 0.25 -21.74
N GLY A 300 3.69 -0.61 -22.11
CA GLY A 300 3.20 -0.77 -23.47
C GLY A 300 1.79 -0.21 -23.66
N GLU A 301 0.96 -0.98 -24.37
CA GLU A 301 -0.43 -0.61 -24.67
C GLU A 301 -1.42 -0.80 -23.52
N GLY A 302 -0.96 -1.36 -22.39
CA GLY A 302 -1.81 -1.85 -21.31
C GLY A 302 -2.36 -3.24 -21.59
N GLU A 303 -2.79 -3.93 -20.53
CA GLU A 303 -3.20 -5.33 -20.63
C GLU A 303 -4.43 -5.65 -19.78
N ARG A 304 -5.00 -6.85 -19.98
CA ARG A 304 -6.04 -7.48 -19.15
C ARG A 304 -5.49 -8.81 -18.66
N ARG A 305 -4.93 -8.84 -17.44
CA ARG A 305 -4.24 -10.02 -16.95
C ARG A 305 -4.35 -10.15 -15.44
N ILE A 306 -4.51 -11.39 -14.96
CA ILE A 306 -4.40 -11.76 -13.56
C ILE A 306 -2.97 -12.23 -13.25
N TYR A 307 -2.43 -11.79 -12.14
CA TYR A 307 -1.16 -12.19 -11.58
C TYR A 307 -1.40 -12.87 -10.25
N VAL A 308 -0.82 -14.04 -10.05
CA VAL A 308 -1.15 -14.92 -8.92
C VAL A 308 0.10 -15.20 -8.10
N ALA A 309 -0.04 -15.14 -6.76
CA ALA A 309 1.00 -15.56 -5.83
C ALA A 309 0.41 -16.21 -4.58
N ARG A 310 1.21 -17.09 -3.95
CA ARG A 310 0.93 -17.60 -2.61
C ARG A 310 1.41 -16.58 -1.57
N VAL A 311 0.52 -16.14 -0.71
CA VAL A 311 0.76 -15.08 0.28
C VAL A 311 0.86 -15.70 1.67
N PRO A 312 1.94 -15.47 2.44
CA PRO A 312 2.05 -16.00 3.80
C PRO A 312 1.06 -15.30 4.72
N LYS A 313 0.35 -16.07 5.55
CA LYS A 313 -0.53 -15.50 6.56
C LYS A 313 0.28 -14.93 7.72
N LYS A 314 0.11 -13.67 8.03
CA LYS A 314 0.84 -12.96 9.09
C LYS A 314 0.68 -13.59 10.47
N MET A 315 -0.45 -14.20 10.77
CA MET A 315 -0.70 -14.87 12.04
C MET A 315 0.25 -16.05 12.33
N PHE A 316 0.91 -16.59 11.32
CA PHE A 316 1.85 -17.72 11.45
C PHE A 316 3.33 -17.32 11.36
N ASN A 317 3.66 -16.06 11.18
CA ASN A 317 5.04 -15.59 11.02
C ASN A 317 5.96 -15.95 12.20
N ASN A 318 5.40 -16.18 13.39
CA ASN A 318 6.15 -16.60 14.58
C ASN A 318 6.39 -18.13 14.67
N LEU A 319 5.85 -18.93 13.75
CA LEU A 319 5.88 -20.39 13.80
C LEU A 319 6.77 -21.05 12.75
N SER A 320 7.30 -20.31 11.78
CA SER A 320 8.11 -20.89 10.71
C SER A 320 9.42 -20.13 10.48
N GLU A 321 10.54 -20.72 10.88
CA GLU A 321 11.90 -20.42 10.37
C GLU A 321 12.12 -20.94 8.93
N GLN A 322 11.06 -21.20 8.16
CA GLN A 322 11.20 -21.64 6.78
C GLN A 322 11.34 -20.43 5.87
N PRO A 323 12.44 -20.32 5.12
CA PRO A 323 12.54 -19.27 4.12
C PRO A 323 11.39 -19.40 3.13
N VAL A 324 10.67 -18.29 2.93
CA VAL A 324 9.63 -18.17 1.90
C VAL A 324 10.32 -18.33 0.55
N THR A 325 10.45 -19.56 0.07
CA THR A 325 10.75 -19.78 -1.34
C THR A 325 9.52 -19.34 -2.10
N ALA A 326 9.63 -18.21 -2.79
CA ALA A 326 8.64 -17.80 -3.76
C ALA A 326 8.44 -18.95 -4.73
N VAL A 327 7.34 -19.68 -4.59
CA VAL A 327 6.87 -20.58 -5.64
C VAL A 327 6.20 -19.68 -6.66
N THR A 328 7.03 -18.99 -7.41
CA THR A 328 6.63 -18.41 -8.67
C THR A 328 6.45 -19.58 -9.63
N GLU A 329 5.23 -20.07 -9.80
CA GLU A 329 4.85 -20.50 -11.12
C GLU A 329 4.80 -19.24 -11.98
N THR A 330 5.97 -18.82 -12.40
CA THR A 330 6.14 -17.88 -13.50
C THR A 330 5.57 -18.58 -14.73
N VAL A 331 4.38 -18.17 -15.12
CA VAL A 331 4.16 -18.07 -16.59
C VAL A 331 5.36 -17.22 -17.04
N ALA A 332 6.29 -17.85 -17.77
CA ALA A 332 7.54 -17.28 -18.16
C ALA A 332 7.32 -15.86 -18.67
N GLN A 333 7.70 -14.85 -17.89
CA GLN A 333 7.81 -13.52 -18.43
C GLN A 333 8.84 -13.63 -19.55
N PRO A 334 8.52 -13.23 -20.80
CA PRO A 334 9.56 -13.08 -21.79
C PRO A 334 10.58 -12.14 -21.15
N HIS A 335 11.85 -12.56 -21.08
CA HIS A 335 12.97 -11.70 -20.77
C HIS A 335 12.94 -10.57 -21.81
N VAL A 336 12.24 -9.50 -21.50
CA VAL A 336 12.39 -8.25 -22.23
C VAL A 336 13.81 -7.81 -21.88
N ALA A 337 14.68 -7.78 -22.89
CA ALA A 337 15.98 -7.17 -22.76
C ALA A 337 15.77 -5.83 -22.05
N THR A 338 16.60 -5.54 -21.04
CA THR A 338 16.51 -4.35 -20.19
C THR A 338 16.72 -3.10 -21.03
N LYS A 339 15.68 -2.70 -21.75
CA LYS A 339 15.62 -1.40 -22.40
C LYS A 339 15.46 -0.37 -21.29
N ARG A 340 16.32 0.63 -21.26
CA ARG A 340 16.19 1.74 -20.32
C ARG A 340 14.94 2.54 -20.64
N LEU A 341 14.27 2.99 -19.59
CA LEU A 341 13.05 3.77 -19.67
C LEU A 341 13.26 5.09 -20.42
N ASN A 342 12.35 5.43 -21.31
CA ASN A 342 12.28 6.74 -21.94
C ASN A 342 10.81 7.24 -21.97
N GLU A 343 10.62 8.51 -22.39
CA GLU A 343 9.31 9.15 -22.39
C GLU A 343 8.25 8.50 -23.28
N ALA A 344 8.66 7.67 -24.26
CA ALA A 344 7.72 6.98 -25.17
C ALA A 344 7.17 5.69 -24.58
N ASP A 345 7.77 5.17 -23.52
CA ASP A 345 7.38 3.88 -22.93
C ASP A 345 6.14 4.02 -22.04
N ILE A 346 6.08 5.12 -21.26
CA ILE A 346 5.00 5.42 -20.33
C ILE A 346 4.98 6.92 -20.04
N LEU A 347 3.82 7.51 -19.89
CA LEU A 347 3.70 8.89 -19.40
C LEU A 347 3.95 8.93 -17.88
N LEU A 348 5.04 9.55 -17.46
CA LEU A 348 5.33 9.80 -16.05
C LEU A 348 5.20 11.30 -15.77
N LYS A 349 4.35 11.64 -14.81
CA LYS A 349 4.25 13.02 -14.36
C LYS A 349 5.52 13.40 -13.61
N ARG A 350 5.84 14.69 -13.59
CA ARG A 350 6.89 15.26 -12.73
C ARG A 350 6.29 15.63 -11.37
N ASP A 351 6.92 15.22 -10.27
CA ASP A 351 6.56 15.65 -8.92
C ASP A 351 6.96 17.13 -8.67
N TYR A 352 6.50 17.72 -7.57
CA TYR A 352 6.65 19.14 -7.21
C TYR A 352 8.05 19.45 -6.66
N LEU A 353 9.09 19.28 -7.46
CA LEU A 353 10.49 19.44 -7.04
C LEU A 353 10.94 20.90 -6.91
N ASP A 354 10.22 21.85 -7.51
CA ASP A 354 10.62 23.27 -7.50
C ASP A 354 10.61 23.89 -6.10
N GLN A 355 9.93 23.25 -5.15
CA GLN A 355 9.87 23.66 -3.73
C GLN A 355 10.99 23.06 -2.87
N TYR A 356 11.78 22.13 -3.43
CA TYR A 356 12.87 21.49 -2.69
C TYR A 356 14.08 22.43 -2.60
N GLU A 357 14.66 22.52 -1.41
CA GLU A 357 16.05 22.96 -1.31
C GLU A 357 16.95 21.85 -1.81
N SER A 358 17.81 22.13 -2.78
CA SER A 358 18.63 21.09 -3.39
C SER A 358 19.97 21.57 -3.90
N ILE A 359 20.95 20.68 -3.91
CA ILE A 359 22.29 20.91 -4.45
C ILE A 359 22.60 19.88 -5.54
N LEU A 360 23.24 20.33 -6.61
CA LEU A 360 23.78 19.46 -7.66
C LEU A 360 25.05 18.77 -7.14
N VAL A 361 25.18 17.46 -7.33
CA VAL A 361 26.36 16.69 -6.90
C VAL A 361 27.43 16.72 -7.99
N ASP A 362 28.66 17.08 -7.65
CA ASP A 362 29.79 16.97 -8.57
C ASP A 362 30.36 15.54 -8.53
N LEU A 363 30.07 14.76 -9.57
CA LEU A 363 30.48 13.37 -9.74
C LEU A 363 31.61 13.17 -10.79
N LYS A 364 32.34 14.25 -11.14
CA LYS A 364 33.34 14.24 -12.22
C LYS A 364 34.64 13.49 -11.88
N SER A 365 34.93 13.29 -10.60
CA SER A 365 36.13 12.54 -10.18
C SER A 365 36.02 11.06 -10.50
N ALA A 366 37.12 10.40 -10.83
CA ALA A 366 37.16 8.97 -11.18
C ALA A 366 36.59 8.07 -10.06
N SER A 367 36.76 8.47 -8.81
CA SER A 367 36.09 7.95 -7.63
C SER A 367 36.01 9.06 -6.58
N GLY A 368 35.01 9.01 -5.72
CA GLY A 368 34.84 10.08 -4.74
C GLY A 368 33.99 9.68 -3.54
N ARG A 369 34.09 10.56 -2.54
CA ARG A 369 33.21 10.61 -1.37
C ARG A 369 32.75 12.05 -1.18
N ALA A 370 31.50 12.22 -0.85
CA ALA A 370 30.94 13.51 -0.51
C ALA A 370 30.03 13.37 0.70
N GLN A 371 30.03 14.38 1.55
CA GLN A 371 29.11 14.54 2.67
C GLN A 371 28.48 15.91 2.59
N HIS A 372 27.17 15.98 2.69
CA HIS A 372 26.41 17.22 2.59
C HIS A 372 25.25 17.19 3.57
N THR A 373 24.96 18.33 4.14
CA THR A 373 23.70 18.59 4.84
C THR A 373 22.86 19.53 3.99
N VAL A 374 21.63 19.14 3.67
CA VAL A 374 20.68 19.99 2.94
C VAL A 374 19.47 20.22 3.84
N CYS A 375 19.07 21.47 4.01
CA CYS A 375 17.97 21.84 4.91
C CYS A 375 16.90 22.63 4.16
N HIS A 376 15.64 22.22 4.31
CA HIS A 376 14.48 23.05 3.97
C HIS A 376 13.85 23.55 5.27
N LYS A 377 13.96 24.85 5.52
CA LYS A 377 13.60 25.48 6.82
C LYS A 377 14.39 24.85 7.96
N SER A 378 13.72 24.26 8.95
CA SER A 378 14.34 23.56 10.08
C SER A 378 14.53 22.05 9.85
N PHE A 379 14.03 21.52 8.76
CA PHE A 379 14.16 20.11 8.41
C PHE A 379 15.44 19.86 7.62
N CYS A 380 16.40 19.17 8.20
CA CYS A 380 17.71 18.89 7.62
C CYS A 380 17.91 17.41 7.34
N CYS A 381 18.57 17.12 6.24
CA CYS A 381 18.93 15.80 5.76
C CYS A 381 20.46 15.71 5.64
N ASP A 382 21.07 14.71 6.24
CA ASP A 382 22.49 14.42 6.11
C ASP A 382 22.70 13.32 5.07
N PHE A 383 23.62 13.58 4.14
CA PHE A 383 23.92 12.68 3.04
C PHE A 383 25.38 12.28 3.06
N GLU A 384 25.67 10.99 2.83
CA GLU A 384 26.98 10.47 2.51
C GLU A 384 26.91 9.70 1.18
N LEU A 385 27.78 10.04 0.24
CA LEU A 385 27.87 9.39 -1.08
C LEU A 385 29.25 8.83 -1.31
N GLN A 386 29.32 7.63 -1.92
CA GLN A 386 30.54 7.05 -2.46
C GLN A 386 30.25 6.54 -3.87
N TRP A 387 31.13 6.87 -4.83
CA TRP A 387 30.93 6.50 -6.22
C TRP A 387 32.26 6.24 -6.93
N HIS A 388 32.17 5.58 -8.07
CA HIS A 388 33.25 5.49 -9.04
C HIS A 388 32.72 5.67 -10.47
N GLN A 389 33.61 6.14 -11.37
CA GLN A 389 33.30 6.24 -12.78
C GLN A 389 33.37 4.86 -13.46
N LEU A 390 32.46 4.62 -14.38
CA LEU A 390 32.43 3.40 -15.19
C LEU A 390 33.42 3.53 -16.35
N THR A 391 34.31 2.55 -16.51
CA THR A 391 35.40 2.57 -17.50
C THR A 391 34.98 2.46 -18.96
N ALA A 392 33.72 2.10 -19.21
CA ALA A 392 33.15 1.95 -20.55
C ALA A 392 32.27 3.15 -20.94
N ALA A 393 32.60 4.35 -20.49
CA ALA A 393 31.87 5.56 -20.85
C ALA A 393 31.94 5.78 -22.38
N GLY A 394 30.91 5.34 -23.08
CA GLY A 394 30.68 5.64 -24.49
C GLY A 394 30.16 7.07 -24.68
N ALA A 395 29.74 7.38 -25.90
CA ALA A 395 29.20 8.71 -26.26
C ALA A 395 27.73 8.94 -25.84
N GLY A 396 27.21 8.22 -24.85
CA GLY A 396 25.83 8.36 -24.36
C GLY A 396 25.67 9.46 -23.33
N GLN A 397 24.42 9.89 -23.11
CA GLN A 397 24.02 10.78 -22.01
C GLN A 397 23.49 9.96 -20.86
N TYR A 398 23.62 10.52 -19.63
CA TYR A 398 22.99 9.96 -18.46
C TYR A 398 22.58 11.06 -17.48
N TYR A 399 21.84 10.68 -16.45
CA TYR A 399 21.33 11.59 -15.45
C TYR A 399 22.44 12.27 -14.64
N SER A 400 22.23 13.55 -14.32
CA SER A 400 22.88 14.20 -13.18
C SER A 400 22.07 13.93 -11.90
N TYR A 401 22.70 14.14 -10.74
CA TYR A 401 22.09 13.83 -9.44
C TYR A 401 22.04 15.06 -8.54
N ARG A 402 20.94 15.22 -7.84
CA ARG A 402 20.79 16.25 -6.81
C ARG A 402 20.47 15.62 -5.47
N LEU A 403 20.94 16.28 -4.39
CA LEU A 403 20.52 16.03 -3.03
C LEU A 403 19.47 17.06 -2.66
N GLY A 404 18.36 16.65 -2.11
CA GLY A 404 17.27 17.56 -1.78
C GLY A 404 16.61 17.26 -0.44
N ALA A 405 16.11 18.32 0.18
CA ALA A 405 15.28 18.28 1.37
C ALA A 405 13.99 19.06 1.13
N TYR A 406 12.88 18.53 1.63
CA TYR A 406 11.59 19.22 1.58
C TYR A 406 10.74 18.89 2.81
N GLU A 407 10.13 19.90 3.41
CA GLU A 407 9.09 19.79 4.42
C GLU A 407 7.95 20.74 4.07
N GLY A 408 6.77 20.22 3.81
CA GLY A 408 5.62 21.06 3.48
C GLY A 408 4.41 20.28 2.98
N MET A 409 3.39 21.06 2.59
CA MET A 409 2.19 20.52 1.96
C MET A 409 2.49 20.18 0.49
N ARG A 410 2.09 19.00 0.11
CA ARG A 410 2.09 18.56 -1.28
C ARG A 410 0.67 18.70 -1.81
N ASP A 411 0.46 19.74 -2.61
CA ASP A 411 -0.81 20.07 -3.21
C ASP A 411 -0.91 19.44 -4.60
N GLU A 412 -1.67 18.38 -4.73
CA GLU A 412 -1.91 17.74 -6.02
C GLU A 412 -3.05 18.44 -6.76
N PRO A 413 -2.82 18.95 -8.00
CA PRO A 413 -3.89 19.55 -8.78
C PRO A 413 -5.04 18.57 -9.01
N GLY A 414 -6.25 18.98 -8.67
CA GLY A 414 -7.44 18.17 -8.78
C GLY A 414 -7.74 17.30 -7.56
N ALA A 415 -6.82 17.13 -6.63
CA ALA A 415 -7.12 16.47 -5.37
C ALA A 415 -7.91 17.41 -4.45
N GLU A 416 -8.91 16.86 -3.75
CA GLU A 416 -9.67 17.61 -2.75
C GLU A 416 -8.86 17.86 -1.48
N ARG A 417 -7.83 17.05 -1.25
CA ARG A 417 -6.98 17.08 -0.06
C ARG A 417 -5.51 17.11 -0.43
N SER A 418 -4.75 17.83 0.37
CA SER A 418 -3.29 17.85 0.33
C SER A 418 -2.75 16.93 1.39
N ASN A 419 -1.57 16.37 1.16
CA ASN A 419 -0.82 15.66 2.18
C ASN A 419 0.45 16.44 2.54
N ALA A 420 0.78 16.47 3.83
CA ALA A 420 2.05 16.98 4.29
C ALA A 420 3.12 15.90 4.17
N ILE A 421 4.28 16.29 3.66
CA ILE A 421 5.42 15.39 3.48
C ILE A 421 6.70 15.95 4.07
N ARG A 422 7.60 15.05 4.43
CA ARG A 422 9.02 15.28 4.66
C ARG A 422 9.80 14.33 3.77
N ASN A 423 10.75 14.86 3.03
CA ASN A 423 11.53 14.04 2.09
C ASN A 423 13.00 14.46 2.07
N CYS A 424 13.89 13.50 2.33
CA CYS A 424 15.33 13.59 2.11
C CYS A 424 15.68 12.70 0.92
N ALA A 425 16.24 13.24 -0.14
CA ALA A 425 16.35 12.48 -1.38
C ALA A 425 17.65 12.72 -2.18
N VAL A 426 18.16 11.64 -2.76
CA VAL A 426 19.01 11.64 -3.94
C VAL A 426 18.11 11.36 -5.13
N PHE A 427 18.10 12.23 -6.14
CA PHE A 427 17.23 12.07 -7.31
C PHE A 427 17.85 12.60 -8.60
N THR A 428 17.34 12.11 -9.72
CA THR A 428 17.90 12.35 -11.05
C THR A 428 17.31 13.54 -11.77
N CYS A 429 18.16 14.13 -12.64
CA CYS A 429 17.81 15.20 -13.57
C CYS A 429 18.40 14.89 -14.95
N ILE A 430 17.69 15.24 -16.02
CA ILE A 430 18.20 15.15 -17.40
C ILE A 430 19.13 16.31 -17.77
N GLY A 431 19.24 17.32 -16.91
CA GLY A 431 20.11 18.49 -17.00
C GLY A 431 20.51 18.94 -15.60
N ASP A 432 21.09 20.14 -15.49
CA ASP A 432 21.63 20.65 -14.22
C ASP A 432 20.61 21.47 -13.41
N ASP A 433 19.55 21.98 -14.06
CA ASP A 433 18.52 22.76 -13.39
C ASP A 433 17.49 21.89 -12.67
N ILE A 434 16.91 22.39 -11.59
CA ILE A 434 15.83 21.69 -10.85
C ILE A 434 14.61 21.39 -11.74
N ALA A 435 14.34 22.23 -12.74
CA ALA A 435 13.27 22.02 -13.71
C ALA A 435 13.49 20.78 -14.60
N ASP A 436 14.73 20.33 -14.75
CA ASP A 436 15.10 19.13 -15.51
C ASP A 436 14.98 17.84 -14.69
N CYS A 437 14.72 17.93 -13.39
CA CYS A 437 14.63 16.78 -12.51
C CYS A 437 13.23 16.13 -12.55
N GLY A 438 13.19 14.84 -12.20
CA GLY A 438 11.93 14.06 -12.23
C GLY A 438 11.40 13.85 -13.66
N ARG A 439 12.29 13.76 -14.64
CA ARG A 439 12.00 13.51 -16.06
C ARG A 439 12.80 12.32 -16.58
N THR A 440 12.30 11.73 -17.66
CA THR A 440 13.03 10.72 -18.45
C THR A 440 13.60 11.34 -19.71
N PHE A 441 14.65 10.73 -20.27
CA PHE A 441 15.19 11.15 -21.55
C PHE A 441 14.22 10.90 -22.71
N PRO A 442 14.27 11.74 -23.77
CA PRO A 442 13.61 11.46 -25.03
C PRO A 442 14.00 10.09 -25.62
N ALA A 443 13.12 9.52 -26.42
CA ALA A 443 13.29 8.15 -26.94
C ALA A 443 14.50 7.97 -27.88
N ASP A 444 14.98 9.07 -28.49
CA ASP A 444 16.14 9.08 -29.40
C ASP A 444 17.49 9.25 -28.69
N VAL A 445 17.49 9.51 -27.38
CA VAL A 445 18.70 9.65 -26.58
C VAL A 445 19.27 8.31 -26.18
N VAL A 446 20.55 8.08 -26.52
CA VAL A 446 21.30 6.92 -26.05
C VAL A 446 21.70 7.13 -24.60
N GLN A 447 21.05 6.41 -23.70
CA GLN A 447 21.34 6.48 -22.26
C GLN A 447 22.48 5.53 -21.89
N GLN A 448 23.52 6.06 -21.26
CA GLN A 448 24.65 5.27 -20.78
C GLN A 448 25.13 5.80 -19.42
N PRO A 449 25.04 4.99 -18.34
CA PRO A 449 25.56 5.38 -17.04
C PRO A 449 27.04 5.77 -17.11
N GLN A 450 27.37 6.84 -16.42
CA GLN A 450 28.74 7.35 -16.34
C GLN A 450 29.39 7.00 -15.00
N ILE A 451 28.56 6.77 -13.98
CA ILE A 451 29.01 6.45 -12.62
C ILE A 451 28.20 5.29 -12.05
N ALA A 452 28.76 4.61 -11.06
CA ALA A 452 28.01 3.77 -10.15
C ALA A 452 28.18 4.28 -8.72
N PHE A 453 27.11 4.26 -7.95
CA PHE A 453 27.17 4.48 -6.51
C PHE A 453 27.54 3.19 -5.81
N ASP A 454 28.60 3.26 -5.00
CA ASP A 454 29.02 2.16 -4.13
C ASP A 454 28.31 2.20 -2.78
N ARG A 455 27.95 3.41 -2.33
CA ARG A 455 27.25 3.66 -1.08
C ARG A 455 26.48 4.97 -1.14
N ILE A 456 25.27 4.97 -0.62
CA ILE A 456 24.50 6.17 -0.30
C ILE A 456 23.99 5.98 1.11
N VAL A 457 24.14 7.00 1.96
CA VAL A 457 23.50 7.06 3.28
C VAL A 457 22.70 8.33 3.36
N ILE A 458 21.48 8.22 3.84
CA ILE A 458 20.65 9.37 4.21
C ILE A 458 20.29 9.20 5.69
N ASP A 459 20.62 10.22 6.48
CA ASP A 459 20.28 10.32 7.90
C ASP A 459 19.31 11.46 8.14
N VAL A 460 18.36 11.26 9.03
CA VAL A 460 17.43 12.30 9.46
C VAL A 460 17.01 12.14 10.91
N ASP A 461 16.93 13.26 11.60
CA ASP A 461 16.34 13.38 12.94
C ASP A 461 15.01 14.14 12.85
N LEU A 462 13.95 13.54 13.36
CA LEU A 462 12.59 14.06 13.30
C LEU A 462 12.01 14.24 14.69
N GLN A 463 11.55 15.43 15.01
CA GLN A 463 10.77 15.63 16.22
C GLN A 463 9.42 14.91 16.08
N MET A 464 9.09 14.09 17.07
CA MET A 464 7.81 13.39 17.14
C MET A 464 6.77 14.30 17.82
N GLY A 465 5.74 14.65 17.08
CA GLY A 465 4.63 15.47 17.60
C GLY A 465 3.26 14.94 17.14
N TYR A 466 3.25 14.31 15.99
CA TYR A 466 2.03 13.79 15.32
C TYR A 466 2.31 12.44 14.70
N PRO A 467 1.28 11.63 14.44
CA PRO A 467 1.44 10.40 13.65
C PRO A 467 2.09 10.70 12.30
N GLN A 468 3.08 9.91 11.94
CA GLN A 468 3.77 10.01 10.66
C GLN A 468 4.19 8.63 10.18
N LEU A 469 4.23 8.46 8.86
CA LEU A 469 4.71 7.27 8.19
C LEU A 469 5.99 7.63 7.44
N LEU A 470 7.14 7.34 8.05
CA LEU A 470 8.44 7.51 7.41
C LEU A 470 8.86 6.17 6.81
N MET A 471 9.22 6.16 5.54
CA MET A 471 9.60 4.95 4.81
C MET A 471 10.77 5.22 3.89
N TRP A 472 11.55 4.18 3.61
CA TRP A 472 12.49 4.19 2.51
C TRP A 472 11.73 4.24 1.18
N ASN A 473 12.34 4.83 0.19
CA ASN A 473 11.76 4.93 -1.15
C ASN A 473 12.89 4.94 -2.18
N SER A 474 12.86 4.06 -3.15
CA SER A 474 13.88 3.97 -4.20
C SER A 474 13.26 3.59 -5.53
N LEU A 475 13.90 4.03 -6.60
CA LEU A 475 13.48 3.74 -7.96
C LEU A 475 14.71 3.56 -8.86
N ARG A 476 14.68 2.53 -9.70
CA ARG A 476 15.63 2.30 -10.80
C ARG A 476 15.04 2.71 -12.14
N ASP A 477 15.88 2.79 -13.15
CA ASP A 477 15.49 3.13 -14.52
C ASP A 477 14.65 2.05 -15.24
N ASP A 478 14.45 0.90 -14.61
CA ASP A 478 13.47 -0.13 -15.02
C ASP A 478 12.12 -0.03 -14.28
N LEU A 479 11.88 1.08 -13.57
CA LEU A 479 10.71 1.37 -12.74
C LEU A 479 10.51 0.41 -11.56
N LYS A 480 11.54 -0.31 -11.15
CA LYS A 480 11.50 -1.16 -9.96
C LYS A 480 12.23 -0.51 -8.79
N PRO A 481 11.72 -0.64 -7.58
CA PRO A 481 12.47 -0.27 -6.39
C PRO A 481 13.62 -1.24 -6.13
N LEU A 482 14.53 -0.87 -5.23
CA LEU A 482 15.56 -1.78 -4.71
C LEU A 482 14.90 -2.99 -4.02
N ALA A 483 15.54 -4.15 -4.15
CA ALA A 483 15.14 -5.32 -3.38
C ALA A 483 15.51 -5.14 -1.91
N VAL A 484 14.78 -5.81 -1.02
CA VAL A 484 14.93 -5.64 0.44
C VAL A 484 16.30 -6.03 1.00
N ASN A 485 17.09 -6.78 0.25
CA ASN A 485 18.46 -7.17 0.60
C ASN A 485 19.55 -6.24 0.00
N GLU A 486 19.16 -5.21 -0.74
CA GLU A 486 20.08 -4.26 -1.38
C GLU A 486 20.31 -3.00 -0.57
N PHE A 487 19.60 -2.87 0.56
CA PHE A 487 19.70 -1.73 1.45
C PHE A 487 19.57 -2.13 2.92
N GLU A 488 19.95 -1.22 3.81
CA GLU A 488 19.65 -1.27 5.24
C GLU A 488 18.75 -0.13 5.63
N TRP A 489 17.80 -0.44 6.51
CA TRP A 489 16.87 0.51 7.11
C TRP A 489 16.98 0.44 8.63
N GLU A 490 17.33 1.57 9.25
CA GLU A 490 17.38 1.71 10.70
C GLU A 490 16.42 2.81 11.13
N GLU A 491 15.68 2.58 12.19
CA GLU A 491 14.77 3.55 12.77
C GLU A 491 14.64 3.29 14.27
N TYR A 492 14.84 4.33 15.07
CA TYR A 492 14.68 4.26 16.53
C TYR A 492 14.29 5.61 17.11
N GLU A 493 13.72 5.58 18.31
CA GLU A 493 13.32 6.78 19.04
C GLU A 493 14.27 7.02 20.21
N VAL A 494 14.65 8.28 20.40
CA VAL A 494 15.45 8.74 21.52
C VAL A 494 14.76 9.92 22.22
N LEU A 495 14.90 9.99 23.53
CA LEU A 495 14.43 11.14 24.31
C LEU A 495 15.58 12.15 24.46
N VAL A 496 15.44 13.32 23.85
CA VAL A 496 16.41 14.43 23.96
C VAL A 496 15.69 15.63 24.56
N ASP A 497 16.14 16.13 25.68
CA ASP A 497 15.57 17.31 26.36
C ASP A 497 14.03 17.24 26.53
N LEU A 498 13.50 16.09 26.93
CA LEU A 498 12.07 15.78 27.10
C LEU A 498 11.27 15.77 25.76
N VAL A 499 11.94 15.82 24.64
CA VAL A 499 11.32 15.68 23.31
C VAL A 499 11.69 14.31 22.74
N ILE A 500 10.68 13.58 22.24
CA ILE A 500 10.93 12.33 21.52
C ILE A 500 11.39 12.69 20.11
N MET A 501 12.63 12.31 19.80
CA MET A 501 13.20 12.40 18.46
C MET A 501 13.21 11.01 17.82
N ARG A 502 12.82 10.93 16.56
CA ARG A 502 12.96 9.73 15.75
C ARG A 502 14.15 9.90 14.82
N HIS A 503 15.13 9.02 14.98
CA HIS A 503 16.24 8.90 14.05
C HIS A 503 15.88 7.86 12.97
N ALA A 504 16.17 8.17 11.71
CA ALA A 504 16.05 7.20 10.62
C ALA A 504 17.27 7.29 9.71
N ARG A 505 17.78 6.12 9.34
CA ARG A 505 18.90 5.94 8.42
C ARG A 505 18.53 4.98 7.30
N TYR A 506 18.81 5.38 6.07
CA TYR A 506 18.64 4.57 4.87
C TYR A 506 19.98 4.43 4.15
N THR A 507 20.47 3.20 4.04
CA THR A 507 21.79 2.91 3.48
C THR A 507 21.68 1.99 2.27
N LEU A 508 22.24 2.41 1.13
CA LEU A 508 22.45 1.57 -0.04
C LEU A 508 23.66 0.67 0.21
N ASN A 509 23.48 -0.66 0.09
CA ASN A 509 24.51 -1.67 0.36
C ASN A 509 25.01 -2.40 -0.90
N THR A 510 24.48 -2.05 -2.06
CA THR A 510 24.87 -2.66 -3.34
C THR A 510 25.33 -1.59 -4.32
N THR A 511 26.38 -1.89 -5.08
CA THR A 511 26.81 -1.00 -6.16
C THR A 511 25.73 -0.95 -7.24
N THR A 512 25.31 0.27 -7.64
CA THR A 512 24.27 0.46 -8.65
C THR A 512 24.57 1.65 -9.56
N ASP A 513 24.26 1.52 -10.84
CA ASP A 513 24.48 2.53 -11.88
C ASP A 513 23.17 3.06 -12.51
N ASN A 514 22.02 2.61 -12.01
CA ASN A 514 20.73 2.83 -12.63
C ASN A 514 19.65 3.41 -11.69
N LEU A 515 20.07 4.08 -10.63
CA LEU A 515 19.13 4.76 -9.72
C LEU A 515 18.51 5.99 -10.37
N LEU A 516 17.17 6.13 -10.24
CA LEU A 516 16.42 7.35 -10.48
C LEU A 516 16.11 8.10 -9.18
N ALA A 517 15.89 7.38 -8.09
CA ALA A 517 15.65 7.95 -6.78
C ALA A 517 16.13 7.03 -5.65
N PHE A 518 16.58 7.67 -4.56
CA PHE A 518 16.88 7.03 -3.29
C PHE A 518 16.55 8.02 -2.18
N SER A 519 15.50 7.75 -1.39
CA SER A 519 14.99 8.76 -0.46
C SER A 519 14.40 8.18 0.83
N LEU A 520 14.39 9.01 1.85
CA LEU A 520 13.57 8.90 3.04
C LEU A 520 12.31 9.72 2.82
N TYR A 521 11.19 9.06 2.54
CA TYR A 521 9.92 9.69 2.23
C TYR A 521 8.94 9.52 3.39
N GLY A 522 8.43 10.59 3.92
CA GLY A 522 7.50 10.59 5.04
C GLY A 522 6.18 11.28 4.71
N ASN A 523 5.05 10.61 4.97
CA ASN A 523 3.75 11.24 5.13
C ASN A 523 3.63 11.71 6.59
N TYR A 524 3.27 12.96 6.76
CA TYR A 524 3.20 13.63 8.03
C TYR A 524 1.75 13.97 8.34
N PHE A 525 1.18 13.28 9.32
CA PHE A 525 -0.23 13.36 9.66
C PHE A 525 -0.44 14.31 10.85
N ASP A 526 -0.01 15.56 10.72
CA ASP A 526 -0.29 16.58 11.73
C ASP A 526 -1.78 16.96 11.77
N GLY A 527 -2.17 17.70 12.78
CA GLY A 527 -3.54 18.21 12.89
C GLY A 527 -3.97 19.07 11.69
N LEU A 528 -3.03 19.50 10.85
CA LEU A 528 -3.27 20.25 9.62
C LEU A 528 -3.57 19.31 8.44
N GLY A 529 -3.03 18.09 8.44
CA GLY A 529 -3.41 17.03 7.49
C GLY A 529 -4.84 16.50 7.67
N PHE A 530 -5.48 16.88 8.78
CA PHE A 530 -6.89 16.65 9.04
C PHE A 530 -7.75 17.88 8.79
N ILE A 531 -7.16 19.04 8.47
CA ILE A 531 -7.92 20.26 8.20
C ILE A 531 -8.56 20.11 6.82
N ASP A 532 -9.86 19.94 6.85
CA ASP A 532 -10.70 20.11 5.70
C ASP A 532 -10.44 21.51 5.11
N ARG A 533 -10.14 21.60 3.84
CA ARG A 533 -10.03 22.89 3.17
C ARG A 533 -11.37 23.64 3.32
N PRO A 534 -11.36 24.97 3.56
CA PRO A 534 -12.58 25.74 3.49
C PRO A 534 -13.22 25.52 2.10
N GLY A 535 -14.41 24.95 2.07
CA GLY A 535 -15.13 24.62 0.83
C GLY A 535 -15.24 23.13 0.51
N THR A 536 -14.47 22.26 1.16
CA THR A 536 -14.78 20.83 1.16
C THR A 536 -16.02 20.60 2.03
N SER A 537 -16.90 19.73 1.61
CA SER A 537 -18.23 19.49 2.21
C SER A 537 -18.19 18.80 3.59
N PHE A 538 -17.13 18.99 4.36
CA PHE A 538 -17.05 18.51 5.73
C PHE A 538 -17.54 19.61 6.68
N PRO A 539 -18.44 19.30 7.61
CA PRO A 539 -18.74 20.23 8.66
C PRO A 539 -17.45 20.53 9.43
N PRO A 540 -17.19 21.78 9.77
CA PRO A 540 -16.11 22.07 10.69
C PRO A 540 -16.36 21.22 11.94
N THR A 541 -15.38 20.40 12.32
CA THR A 541 -15.35 19.87 13.68
C THR A 541 -15.54 21.07 14.58
N SER A 542 -16.60 21.10 15.36
CA SER A 542 -16.89 22.21 16.27
C SER A 542 -15.62 22.44 17.11
N ARG A 543 -14.88 23.49 16.76
CA ARG A 543 -13.87 24.02 17.68
C ARG A 543 -14.61 24.31 18.97
N PRO A 544 -14.08 23.95 20.13
CA PRO A 544 -14.58 24.53 21.36
C PRO A 544 -14.55 26.05 21.15
N THR A 545 -15.71 26.66 21.16
CA THR A 545 -15.85 28.10 21.11
C THR A 545 -14.93 28.65 22.18
N THR A 546 -14.03 29.52 21.80
CA THR A 546 -13.24 30.34 22.73
C THR A 546 -14.23 30.91 23.73
N VAL A 547 -14.07 30.53 24.99
CA VAL A 547 -14.84 31.06 26.10
C VAL A 547 -14.65 32.57 26.07
N ASP A 548 -15.75 33.29 25.90
CA ASP A 548 -15.80 34.72 26.07
C ASP A 548 -15.36 35.03 27.53
N PRO A 549 -14.37 35.85 27.79
CA PRO A 549 -13.87 36.07 29.14
C PRO A 549 -14.83 36.82 30.07
N ASN A 550 -16.07 37.11 29.64
CA ASN A 550 -17.06 37.92 30.40
C ASN A 550 -18.43 37.25 30.65
N GLY A 551 -18.51 35.92 30.69
CA GLY A 551 -19.75 35.24 31.04
C GLY A 551 -19.53 34.33 32.25
N GLY A 552 -19.96 34.77 33.44
CA GLY A 552 -19.86 33.99 34.67
C GLY A 552 -20.87 32.85 34.75
N ASP A 553 -20.50 31.88 35.58
CA ASP A 553 -21.29 30.84 36.25
C ASP A 553 -21.61 29.53 35.53
N GLY A 554 -20.94 28.51 36.05
CA GLY A 554 -21.60 27.30 36.47
C GLY A 554 -21.35 26.02 35.69
N ALA A 555 -20.65 25.16 36.36
CA ALA A 555 -20.57 23.70 36.20
C ALA A 555 -19.33 23.14 35.50
N GLY A 556 -18.30 22.99 36.31
CA GLY A 556 -17.25 22.05 36.03
C GLY A 556 -17.74 20.61 36.15
N VAL A 557 -17.52 19.82 35.12
CA VAL A 557 -17.50 18.35 35.23
C VAL A 557 -16.39 17.80 34.36
N LEU A 558 -15.33 17.38 35.03
CA LEU A 558 -14.54 16.18 34.81
C LEU A 558 -14.16 15.82 33.35
N LEU A 559 -13.01 16.32 32.93
CA LEU A 559 -12.16 15.64 31.96
C LEU A 559 -10.81 15.29 32.62
N GLN A 560 -10.78 14.20 33.27
CA GLN A 560 -9.65 13.31 33.54
C GLN A 560 -10.22 12.02 34.12
N PRO A 561 -9.93 10.83 33.60
CA PRO A 561 -8.61 10.22 33.58
C PRO A 561 -8.43 9.22 32.41
N ILE A 562 -7.95 9.62 31.26
CA ILE A 562 -7.56 8.67 30.19
C ILE A 562 -6.05 8.68 29.94
N ILE A 563 -5.34 9.69 30.40
CA ILE A 563 -3.88 9.82 30.17
C ILE A 563 -3.04 8.95 31.13
N MET A 564 -3.59 8.46 32.25
CA MET A 564 -2.82 7.69 33.23
C MET A 564 -2.72 6.17 32.98
N ILE A 565 -3.46 5.62 32.02
CA ILE A 565 -3.43 4.15 31.76
C ILE A 565 -2.33 3.77 30.76
N TRP A 566 -1.88 4.69 29.92
CA TRP A 566 -0.83 4.39 28.93
C TRP A 566 0.59 4.43 29.48
N THR A 567 0.83 5.13 30.57
CA THR A 567 2.17 5.20 31.20
C THR A 567 2.52 4.00 32.06
N LEU A 568 1.54 3.17 32.45
CA LEU A 568 1.80 1.97 33.28
C LEU A 568 2.06 0.70 32.45
N PHE A 569 1.69 0.65 31.17
CA PHE A 569 1.99 -0.49 30.29
C PHE A 569 3.30 -0.33 29.52
N GLY A 570 3.88 0.86 29.44
CA GLY A 570 5.17 1.12 28.79
C GLY A 570 6.40 0.74 29.64
N LEU A 571 6.26 0.57 30.94
CA LEU A 571 7.38 0.31 31.85
C LEU A 571 7.62 -1.17 32.17
N LEU A 572 6.84 -2.09 31.62
CA LEU A 572 6.94 -3.54 31.87
C LEU A 572 7.55 -4.35 30.71
N ARG A 573 8.20 -3.70 29.74
CA ARG A 573 8.89 -4.37 28.63
C ARG A 573 10.40 -4.14 28.55
N VAL A 574 11.04 -3.73 29.62
CA VAL A 574 12.50 -3.52 29.65
C VAL A 574 13.17 -4.35 30.77
N VAL A 575 12.72 -5.55 31.04
CA VAL A 575 13.55 -6.57 31.72
C VAL A 575 12.98 -7.95 31.34
N VAL A 576 13.46 -8.56 30.30
CA VAL A 576 13.96 -9.94 30.16
C VAL A 576 14.63 -10.02 28.78
#